data_33034308f4a6395ad696d1d068665a92
#
_entry.id   33034308f4a6395ad696d1d068665a92
#
_cell.length_a   1.000
_cell.length_b   1.000
_cell.length_c   1.000
_cell.angle_alpha   90.00
_cell.angle_beta   90.00
_cell.angle_gamma   90.00
#
_symmetry.space_group_name_H-M   'P 1'
#
loop_
_entity.id
_entity.type
_entity.pdbx_description
1 polymer ?
#
loop_
_entity_poly.entity_id
_entity_poly.type
_entity_poly.pdbx_seq_one_letter_code
_entity_poly.pdbx_strand_id
1 'polypeptide(L)'
;MPNPWTGTGNPYTRSEVIERLNDTLSKGQAIIAAGAGTGISAKFIEKGGADLIIIYNSGRFRMMGHGSTAGMMAYGDANAIAMEIGEYEVLPVVNEVPVICGVHATDPRRRMWHWLGKVKEMGFSGVNNFPTHTIVDGHFRGVLEETGMSVQKEYEMVALGRKMDLFSIVYVGSPEEAAEMAKAGADAIIAHVGTTVGGSIGVTNAVVSWDDTIRRTQAIIDAAKSVRDDIFYLCHGGPINTPEDADRVIQATDCVGFVGASSLERMGVEESLTNLTREFKKIPLERKK
;
A
#
# COMPACT_ATOMS: atom_id res chain seq x y z
N MET A 1 16.82 2.53 14.52
CA MET A 1 17.56 3.72 15.01
C MET A 1 17.27 4.84 14.04
N PRO A 2 16.94 6.03 14.51
CA PRO A 2 16.72 7.16 13.61
C PRO A 2 17.94 7.40 12.73
N ASN A 3 17.73 8.08 11.61
CA ASN A 3 18.81 8.42 10.69
C ASN A 3 19.96 9.08 11.46
N PRO A 4 21.18 8.53 11.44
CA PRO A 4 22.28 9.04 12.26
C PRO A 4 22.76 10.46 11.87
N TRP A 5 22.34 10.93 10.69
CA TRP A 5 22.69 12.25 10.17
C TRP A 5 21.67 13.34 10.53
N THR A 6 20.39 12.95 10.62
CA THR A 6 19.29 13.89 10.90
C THR A 6 18.72 13.71 12.32
N GLY A 7 18.95 12.57 12.95
CA GLY A 7 18.36 12.22 14.24
C GLY A 7 16.86 11.87 14.18
N THR A 8 16.27 11.90 12.99
CA THR A 8 14.85 11.65 12.71
C THR A 8 14.68 10.54 11.67
N GLY A 9 13.44 10.09 11.46
CA GLY A 9 13.11 9.15 10.41
C GLY A 9 13.02 7.69 10.85
N ASN A 10 12.92 6.83 9.86
CA ASN A 10 12.71 5.39 10.05
C ASN A 10 13.86 4.70 10.81
N PRO A 11 13.56 3.66 11.60
CA PRO A 11 12.21 3.18 11.87
C PRO A 11 11.51 3.96 12.98
N TYR A 12 10.22 4.21 12.80
CA TYR A 12 9.33 4.65 13.87
C TYR A 12 8.76 3.44 14.62
N THR A 13 8.52 3.58 15.91
CA THR A 13 7.74 2.62 16.69
C THR A 13 6.28 2.62 16.22
N ARG A 14 5.55 1.55 16.52
CA ARG A 14 4.12 1.47 16.21
C ARG A 14 3.34 2.65 16.82
N SER A 15 3.63 3.03 18.05
CA SER A 15 2.97 4.15 18.72
C SER A 15 3.27 5.49 18.08
N GLU A 16 4.51 5.75 17.67
CA GLU A 16 4.88 6.97 16.95
C GLU A 16 4.18 7.09 15.59
N VAL A 17 3.98 5.97 14.86
CA VAL A 17 3.20 5.98 13.62
C VAL A 17 1.75 6.34 13.92
N ILE A 18 1.12 5.71 14.92
CA ILE A 18 -0.27 6.00 15.33
C ILE A 18 -0.43 7.48 15.73
N GLU A 19 0.50 8.02 16.52
CA GLU A 19 0.47 9.41 16.94
C GLU A 19 0.54 10.37 15.75
N ARG A 20 1.43 10.11 14.78
CA ARG A 20 1.53 10.91 13.54
C ARG A 20 0.25 10.89 12.72
N LEU A 21 -0.40 9.74 12.57
CA LEU A 21 -1.67 9.63 11.86
C LEU A 21 -2.80 10.38 12.58
N ASN A 22 -2.84 10.29 13.90
CA ASN A 22 -3.79 11.07 14.70
C ASN A 22 -3.53 12.59 14.62
N ASP A 23 -2.28 13.01 14.53
CA ASP A 23 -1.92 14.42 14.32
C ASP A 23 -2.43 14.93 12.95
N THR A 24 -2.30 14.13 11.90
CA THR A 24 -2.89 14.43 10.57
C THR A 24 -4.40 14.61 10.67
N LEU A 25 -5.11 13.67 11.30
CA LEU A 25 -6.57 13.76 11.48
C LEU A 25 -6.98 14.95 12.35
N SER A 26 -6.21 15.29 13.38
CA SER A 26 -6.49 16.44 14.25
C SER A 26 -6.45 17.78 13.53
N LYS A 27 -5.71 17.86 12.42
CA LYS A 27 -5.63 19.00 11.51
C LYS A 27 -6.76 19.04 10.48
N GLY A 28 -7.68 18.07 10.52
CA GLY A 28 -8.77 17.95 9.55
C GLY A 28 -8.30 17.46 8.19
N GLN A 29 -7.16 16.77 8.12
CA GLN A 29 -6.58 16.23 6.88
C GLN A 29 -6.80 14.72 6.80
N ALA A 30 -7.08 14.23 5.59
CA ALA A 30 -7.17 12.80 5.33
C ALA A 30 -5.78 12.15 5.35
N ILE A 31 -5.68 10.92 5.84
CA ILE A 31 -4.46 10.14 5.80
C ILE A 31 -4.20 9.68 4.36
N ILE A 32 -3.01 9.96 3.85
CA ILE A 32 -2.58 9.52 2.51
C ILE A 32 -1.43 8.52 2.65
N ALA A 33 -1.70 7.28 2.29
CA ALA A 33 -0.68 6.26 2.15
C ALA A 33 -0.38 6.01 0.66
N ALA A 34 0.89 5.93 0.30
CA ALA A 34 1.29 5.83 -1.09
C ALA A 34 2.22 4.64 -1.35
N GLY A 35 1.89 3.86 -2.38
CA GLY A 35 2.77 2.80 -2.87
C GLY A 35 3.92 3.37 -3.69
N ALA A 36 5.17 3.04 -3.34
CA ALA A 36 6.36 3.41 -4.09
C ALA A 36 7.16 2.17 -4.52
N GLY A 37 7.62 2.15 -5.76
CA GLY A 37 8.43 1.10 -6.35
C GLY A 37 9.88 1.53 -6.66
N THR A 38 10.19 2.82 -6.48
CA THR A 38 11.51 3.40 -6.70
C THR A 38 11.79 4.52 -5.70
N GLY A 39 13.08 4.82 -5.48
CA GLY A 39 13.50 5.89 -4.59
C GLY A 39 13.04 7.28 -5.03
N ILE A 40 13.01 7.54 -6.34
CA ILE A 40 12.55 8.85 -6.83
C ILE A 40 11.06 9.05 -6.56
N SER A 41 10.24 8.01 -6.74
CA SER A 41 8.81 8.08 -6.40
C SER A 41 8.60 8.36 -4.91
N ALA A 42 9.27 7.58 -4.05
CA ALA A 42 9.16 7.72 -2.61
C ALA A 42 9.56 9.12 -2.13
N LYS A 43 10.67 9.65 -2.63
CA LYS A 43 11.17 11.00 -2.30
C LYS A 43 10.16 12.10 -2.61
N PHE A 44 9.50 12.02 -3.77
CA PHE A 44 8.54 13.05 -4.17
C PHE A 44 7.16 12.84 -3.59
N ILE A 45 6.77 11.60 -3.28
CA ILE A 45 5.59 11.27 -2.48
C ILE A 45 5.73 11.87 -1.07
N GLU A 46 6.87 11.68 -0.41
CA GLU A 46 7.17 12.32 0.89
C GLU A 46 7.08 13.84 0.79
N LYS A 47 7.71 14.43 -0.24
CA LYS A 47 7.66 15.89 -0.46
C LYS A 47 6.24 16.39 -0.74
N GLY A 48 5.37 15.55 -1.27
CA GLY A 48 3.94 15.82 -1.49
C GLY A 48 3.11 15.77 -0.21
N GLY A 49 3.68 15.33 0.92
CA GLY A 49 3.02 15.31 2.22
C GLY A 49 2.26 14.02 2.51
N ALA A 50 2.63 12.89 1.91
CA ALA A 50 2.06 11.60 2.28
C ALA A 50 2.39 11.24 3.74
N ASP A 51 1.49 10.54 4.41
CA ASP A 51 1.63 10.11 5.80
C ASP A 51 2.35 8.76 5.94
N LEU A 52 2.22 7.88 4.94
CA LEU A 52 2.85 6.56 4.89
C LEU A 52 3.36 6.27 3.48
N ILE A 53 4.51 5.61 3.38
CA ILE A 53 5.02 5.03 2.14
C ILE A 53 4.99 3.50 2.27
N ILE A 54 4.36 2.82 1.31
CA ILE A 54 4.25 1.36 1.29
C ILE A 54 5.08 0.84 0.13
N ILE A 55 6.02 -0.06 0.39
CA ILE A 55 6.80 -0.71 -0.66
C ILE A 55 6.51 -2.21 -0.71
N TYR A 56 6.31 -2.71 -1.92
CA TYR A 56 6.08 -4.12 -2.21
C TYR A 56 6.49 -4.43 -3.67
N ASN A 57 6.63 -5.71 -3.99
CA ASN A 57 7.13 -6.14 -5.30
C ASN A 57 6.34 -5.59 -6.50
N SER A 58 5.02 -5.37 -6.39
CA SER A 58 4.22 -4.74 -7.46
C SER A 58 4.69 -3.34 -7.82
N GLY A 59 5.29 -2.61 -6.89
CA GLY A 59 5.90 -1.30 -7.16
C GLY A 59 7.01 -1.41 -8.20
N ARG A 60 7.89 -2.41 -8.08
CA ARG A 60 8.95 -2.69 -9.06
C ARG A 60 8.37 -2.92 -10.45
N PHE A 61 7.38 -3.81 -10.59
CA PHE A 61 6.76 -4.11 -11.88
C PHE A 61 6.06 -2.90 -12.48
N ARG A 62 5.38 -2.12 -11.65
CA ARG A 62 4.70 -0.88 -12.04
C ARG A 62 5.69 0.15 -12.63
N MET A 63 6.83 0.34 -11.98
CA MET A 63 7.88 1.26 -12.44
C MET A 63 8.71 0.72 -13.61
N MET A 64 8.64 -0.58 -13.85
CA MET A 64 9.13 -1.20 -15.10
C MET A 64 8.14 -1.04 -16.28
N GLY A 65 7.00 -0.39 -16.09
CA GLY A 65 5.99 -0.17 -17.13
C GLY A 65 4.97 -1.31 -17.29
N HIS A 66 4.83 -2.17 -16.26
CA HIS A 66 3.89 -3.30 -16.29
C HIS A 66 2.73 -3.12 -15.32
N GLY A 67 1.67 -3.92 -15.47
CA GLY A 67 0.54 -3.91 -14.53
C GLY A 67 0.94 -4.33 -13.13
N SER A 68 0.39 -3.69 -12.10
CA SER A 68 0.67 -4.02 -10.70
C SER A 68 0.33 -5.47 -10.33
N THR A 69 -0.63 -6.09 -11.04
CA THR A 69 -1.00 -7.50 -10.87
C THR A 69 0.14 -8.48 -11.18
N ALA A 70 1.18 -8.05 -11.91
CA ALA A 70 2.40 -8.84 -12.09
C ALA A 70 3.05 -9.23 -10.75
N GLY A 71 2.87 -8.44 -9.70
CA GLY A 71 3.34 -8.75 -8.36
C GLY A 71 2.63 -9.93 -7.69
N MET A 72 1.49 -10.38 -8.22
CA MET A 72 0.76 -11.56 -7.77
C MET A 72 1.19 -12.85 -8.48
N MET A 73 2.05 -12.74 -9.49
CA MET A 73 2.49 -13.83 -10.33
C MET A 73 3.89 -14.31 -9.91
N ALA A 74 4.27 -15.51 -10.39
CA ALA A 74 5.54 -16.15 -10.04
C ALA A 74 6.76 -15.54 -10.76
N TYR A 75 6.86 -14.21 -10.81
CA TYR A 75 7.93 -13.49 -11.50
C TYR A 75 9.10 -13.06 -10.60
N GLY A 76 9.20 -13.66 -9.44
CA GLY A 76 10.30 -13.42 -8.53
C GLY A 76 9.94 -13.68 -7.07
N ASP A 77 10.89 -13.40 -6.20
CA ASP A 77 10.72 -13.47 -4.76
C ASP A 77 10.16 -12.13 -4.24
N ALA A 78 8.86 -12.09 -3.98
CA ALA A 78 8.17 -10.88 -3.58
C ALA A 78 8.78 -10.24 -2.32
N ASN A 79 9.12 -11.06 -1.33
CA ASN A 79 9.73 -10.61 -0.09
C ASN A 79 11.15 -10.04 -0.32
N ALA A 80 11.98 -10.71 -1.13
CA ALA A 80 13.32 -10.23 -1.45
C ALA A 80 13.28 -8.91 -2.24
N ILE A 81 12.36 -8.81 -3.22
CA ILE A 81 12.18 -7.58 -4.01
C ILE A 81 11.78 -6.40 -3.12
N ALA A 82 10.85 -6.59 -2.17
CA ALA A 82 10.44 -5.54 -1.25
C ALA A 82 11.61 -5.07 -0.37
N MET A 83 12.41 -5.98 0.16
CA MET A 83 13.61 -5.64 0.94
C MET A 83 14.66 -4.92 0.11
N GLU A 84 14.90 -5.35 -1.14
CA GLU A 84 15.85 -4.70 -2.05
C GLU A 84 15.44 -3.25 -2.36
N ILE A 85 14.14 -3.02 -2.67
CA ILE A 85 13.62 -1.67 -2.88
C ILE A 85 13.82 -0.82 -1.61
N GLY A 86 13.57 -1.41 -0.44
CA GLY A 86 13.76 -0.71 0.84
C GLY A 86 15.20 -0.31 1.05
N GLU A 87 16.12 -1.27 0.97
CA GLU A 87 17.53 -1.08 1.29
C GLU A 87 18.24 -0.11 0.36
N TYR A 88 18.04 -0.26 -0.95
CA TYR A 88 18.84 0.47 -1.94
C TYR A 88 18.16 1.69 -2.54
N GLU A 89 16.84 1.79 -2.44
CA GLU A 89 16.12 2.85 -3.14
C GLU A 89 15.35 3.79 -2.20
N VAL A 90 14.53 3.25 -1.29
CA VAL A 90 13.54 4.07 -0.56
C VAL A 90 14.09 4.59 0.78
N LEU A 91 14.57 3.72 1.67
CA LEU A 91 15.06 4.12 2.99
C LEU A 91 16.22 5.13 2.95
N PRO A 92 17.13 5.09 1.94
CA PRO A 92 18.18 6.11 1.85
C PRO A 92 17.70 7.52 1.49
N VAL A 93 16.49 7.68 0.96
CA VAL A 93 15.99 8.97 0.41
C VAL A 93 14.71 9.49 1.07
N VAL A 94 14.07 8.68 1.90
CA VAL A 94 12.89 9.04 2.71
C VAL A 94 13.36 9.40 4.12
N ASN A 95 13.05 10.61 4.59
CA ASN A 95 13.60 11.13 5.84
C ASN A 95 12.57 11.18 6.98
N GLU A 96 11.33 11.53 6.69
CA GLU A 96 10.33 11.89 7.70
C GLU A 96 9.13 10.94 7.74
N VAL A 97 8.78 10.32 6.60
CA VAL A 97 7.57 9.51 6.47
C VAL A 97 7.85 8.05 6.87
N PRO A 98 7.01 7.41 7.70
CA PRO A 98 7.15 6.00 8.02
C PRO A 98 7.07 5.13 6.77
N VAL A 99 8.06 4.24 6.59
CA VAL A 99 8.13 3.29 5.47
C VAL A 99 7.64 1.92 5.92
N ILE A 100 6.70 1.37 5.17
CA ILE A 100 6.00 0.13 5.44
C ILE A 100 6.43 -0.94 4.42
N CYS A 101 6.83 -2.11 4.89
CA CYS A 101 7.26 -3.22 4.04
C CYS A 101 6.08 -4.13 3.68
N GLY A 102 5.88 -4.37 2.38
CA GLY A 102 5.01 -5.44 1.91
C GLY A 102 5.62 -6.82 2.21
N VAL A 103 4.85 -7.66 2.86
CA VAL A 103 5.25 -9.00 3.27
C VAL A 103 4.30 -10.04 2.69
N HIS A 104 4.83 -10.93 1.86
CA HIS A 104 4.12 -12.12 1.39
C HIS A 104 4.10 -13.16 2.51
N ALA A 105 3.07 -13.12 3.34
CA ALA A 105 2.99 -13.90 4.58
C ALA A 105 2.93 -15.42 4.34
N THR A 106 2.42 -15.85 3.18
CA THR A 106 2.31 -17.27 2.83
C THR A 106 3.57 -17.86 2.18
N ASP A 107 4.67 -17.10 2.05
CA ASP A 107 5.93 -17.60 1.49
C ASP A 107 6.49 -18.78 2.34
N PRO A 108 6.47 -20.02 1.83
CA PRO A 108 6.85 -21.19 2.62
C PRO A 108 8.36 -21.26 2.90
N ARG A 109 9.17 -20.45 2.22
CA ARG A 109 10.63 -20.41 2.39
C ARG A 109 11.06 -19.53 3.56
N ARG A 110 10.13 -18.83 4.18
CA ARG A 110 10.41 -17.86 5.24
C ARG A 110 9.80 -18.28 6.57
N ARG A 111 10.62 -18.28 7.62
CA ARG A 111 10.12 -18.31 8.99
C ARG A 111 9.70 -16.89 9.34
N MET A 112 8.41 -16.64 9.44
CA MET A 112 7.85 -15.28 9.51
C MET A 112 8.41 -14.46 10.67
N TRP A 113 8.63 -15.07 11.83
CA TRP A 113 9.28 -14.41 12.98
C TRP A 113 10.66 -13.83 12.61
N HIS A 114 11.52 -14.65 11.97
CA HIS A 114 12.85 -14.19 11.56
C HIS A 114 12.76 -13.15 10.45
N TRP A 115 11.78 -13.30 9.55
CA TRP A 115 11.60 -12.37 8.45
C TRP A 115 11.20 -10.98 8.94
N LEU A 116 10.21 -10.88 9.83
CA LEU A 116 9.79 -9.63 10.45
C LEU A 116 10.91 -8.99 11.28
N GLY A 117 11.76 -9.80 11.91
CA GLY A 117 12.99 -9.30 12.55
C GLY A 117 13.91 -8.57 11.57
N LYS A 118 14.15 -9.14 10.40
CA LYS A 118 14.94 -8.50 9.32
C LYS A 118 14.27 -7.24 8.78
N VAL A 119 12.95 -7.27 8.61
CA VAL A 119 12.18 -6.09 8.18
C VAL A 119 12.39 -4.94 9.17
N LYS A 120 12.27 -5.21 10.46
CA LYS A 120 12.51 -4.19 11.51
C LYS A 120 13.96 -3.72 11.56
N GLU A 121 14.92 -4.64 11.48
CA GLU A 121 16.36 -4.34 11.48
C GLU A 121 16.77 -3.48 10.29
N MET A 122 16.16 -3.70 9.11
CA MET A 122 16.39 -2.90 7.90
C MET A 122 15.97 -1.43 8.08
N GLY A 123 15.05 -1.13 9.00
CA GLY A 123 14.59 0.23 9.25
C GLY A 123 13.15 0.50 8.82
N PHE A 124 12.37 -0.52 8.54
CA PHE A 124 10.94 -0.35 8.29
C PHE A 124 10.17 -0.11 9.59
N SER A 125 9.18 0.78 9.52
CA SER A 125 8.31 1.13 10.64
C SER A 125 7.11 0.18 10.79
N GLY A 126 6.81 -0.60 9.75
CA GLY A 126 5.64 -1.49 9.76
C GLY A 126 5.58 -2.44 8.58
N VAL A 127 4.45 -3.15 8.51
CA VAL A 127 4.19 -4.18 7.52
C VAL A 127 2.84 -4.00 6.82
N ASN A 128 2.78 -4.47 5.57
CA ASN A 128 1.58 -4.62 4.78
C ASN A 128 1.49 -6.06 4.26
N ASN A 129 0.30 -6.62 4.11
CA ASN A 129 0.06 -8.00 3.66
C ASN A 129 0.06 -8.12 2.13
N PHE A 130 1.07 -7.62 1.44
CA PHE A 130 1.13 -7.74 -0.02
C PHE A 130 2.40 -8.46 -0.49
N PRO A 131 2.30 -9.44 -1.42
CA PRO A 131 1.12 -10.04 -2.08
C PRO A 131 0.11 -10.64 -1.11
N THR A 132 -1.19 -10.50 -1.42
CA THR A 132 -2.29 -10.88 -0.52
C THR A 132 -3.31 -11.79 -1.18
N HIS A 133 -3.93 -12.66 -0.40
CA HIS A 133 -5.03 -13.51 -0.83
C HIS A 133 -6.35 -12.75 -1.06
N THR A 134 -6.47 -11.55 -0.52
CA THR A 134 -7.65 -10.67 -0.69
C THR A 134 -8.09 -10.49 -2.15
N ILE A 135 -7.15 -10.51 -3.09
CA ILE A 135 -7.43 -10.34 -4.53
C ILE A 135 -7.47 -11.67 -5.31
N VAL A 136 -7.38 -12.80 -4.61
CA VAL A 136 -7.51 -14.14 -5.21
C VAL A 136 -8.89 -14.69 -4.87
N ASP A 137 -9.63 -15.16 -5.86
CA ASP A 137 -11.00 -15.68 -5.71
C ASP A 137 -11.20 -17.05 -6.35
N GLY A 138 -12.44 -17.52 -6.34
CA GLY A 138 -12.89 -18.73 -7.01
C GLY A 138 -12.22 -20.03 -6.52
N HIS A 139 -12.19 -21.02 -7.41
CA HIS A 139 -11.63 -22.34 -7.09
C HIS A 139 -10.17 -22.28 -6.62
N PHE A 140 -9.36 -21.45 -7.27
CA PHE A 140 -7.94 -21.37 -6.93
C PHE A 140 -7.70 -20.83 -5.51
N ARG A 141 -8.53 -19.92 -5.03
CA ARG A 141 -8.49 -19.48 -3.63
C ARG A 141 -8.68 -20.67 -2.67
N GLY A 142 -9.69 -21.53 -2.91
CA GLY A 142 -9.91 -22.72 -2.09
C GLY A 142 -8.72 -23.67 -2.08
N VAL A 143 -8.08 -23.89 -3.24
CA VAL A 143 -6.87 -24.73 -3.34
C VAL A 143 -5.72 -24.16 -2.51
N LEU A 144 -5.51 -22.83 -2.52
CA LEU A 144 -4.48 -22.18 -1.71
C LEU A 144 -4.76 -22.36 -0.20
N GLU A 145 -6.01 -22.18 0.22
CA GLU A 145 -6.41 -22.37 1.63
C GLU A 145 -6.12 -23.81 2.12
N GLU A 146 -6.42 -24.82 1.31
CA GLU A 146 -6.22 -26.24 1.65
C GLU A 146 -4.76 -26.69 1.59
N THR A 147 -3.91 -26.02 0.80
CA THR A 147 -2.52 -26.43 0.55
C THR A 147 -1.49 -25.67 1.38
N GLY A 148 -1.93 -25.01 2.45
CA GLY A 148 -1.04 -24.36 3.43
C GLY A 148 -0.62 -22.94 3.05
N MET A 149 -1.22 -22.36 2.00
CA MET A 149 -1.07 -20.96 1.61
C MET A 149 -2.32 -20.16 1.98
N SER A 150 -2.89 -20.44 3.13
CA SER A 150 -4.10 -19.84 3.65
C SER A 150 -3.91 -18.36 4.03
N VAL A 151 -4.98 -17.57 3.87
CA VAL A 151 -5.07 -16.19 4.36
C VAL A 151 -4.83 -16.10 5.88
N GLN A 152 -5.06 -17.17 6.62
CA GLN A 152 -4.76 -17.25 8.05
C GLN A 152 -3.31 -16.85 8.37
N LYS A 153 -2.36 -17.11 7.46
CA LYS A 153 -0.95 -16.70 7.63
C LYS A 153 -0.76 -15.18 7.58
N GLU A 154 -1.63 -14.47 6.86
CA GLU A 154 -1.62 -13.01 6.88
C GLU A 154 -2.09 -12.47 8.23
N TYR A 155 -3.12 -13.07 8.85
CA TYR A 155 -3.57 -12.72 10.20
C TYR A 155 -2.48 -13.02 11.25
N GLU A 156 -1.84 -14.19 11.13
CA GLU A 156 -0.71 -14.56 12.01
C GLU A 156 0.48 -13.60 11.86
N MET A 157 0.79 -13.18 10.64
CA MET A 157 1.84 -12.18 10.36
C MET A 157 1.54 -10.84 11.03
N VAL A 158 0.31 -10.35 10.96
CA VAL A 158 -0.13 -9.11 11.63
C VAL A 158 0.01 -9.25 13.15
N ALA A 159 -0.46 -10.35 13.72
CA ALA A 159 -0.34 -10.60 15.15
C ALA A 159 1.12 -10.69 15.64
N LEU A 160 2.01 -11.25 14.82
CA LEU A 160 3.45 -11.25 15.09
C LEU A 160 4.04 -9.84 14.97
N GLY A 161 3.71 -9.10 13.92
CA GLY A 161 4.16 -7.74 13.70
C GLY A 161 3.82 -6.82 14.88
N ARG A 162 2.57 -6.92 15.39
CA ARG A 162 2.14 -6.19 16.58
C ARG A 162 2.99 -6.52 17.82
N LYS A 163 3.31 -7.81 18.04
CA LYS A 163 4.19 -8.23 19.15
C LYS A 163 5.63 -7.72 19.02
N MET A 164 6.05 -7.43 17.80
CA MET A 164 7.38 -6.90 17.48
C MET A 164 7.41 -5.37 17.40
N ASP A 165 6.33 -4.69 17.75
CA ASP A 165 6.19 -3.25 17.69
C ASP A 165 6.33 -2.70 16.24
N LEU A 166 5.77 -3.43 15.27
CA LEU A 166 5.64 -3.00 13.89
C LEU A 166 4.20 -2.51 13.65
N PHE A 167 4.06 -1.33 13.05
CA PHE A 167 2.76 -0.84 12.59
C PHE A 167 2.24 -1.73 11.47
N SER A 168 0.93 -1.96 11.41
CA SER A 168 0.33 -2.79 10.38
C SER A 168 -0.77 -2.03 9.63
N ILE A 169 -0.64 -2.00 8.30
CA ILE A 169 -1.65 -1.49 7.38
C ILE A 169 -1.95 -2.56 6.35
N VAL A 170 -3.19 -3.08 6.31
CA VAL A 170 -3.51 -4.32 5.63
C VAL A 170 -4.65 -4.19 4.63
N TYR A 171 -4.52 -4.84 3.49
CA TYR A 171 -5.59 -5.00 2.51
C TYR A 171 -6.58 -6.05 2.98
N VAL A 172 -7.87 -5.76 2.80
CA VAL A 172 -8.98 -6.71 2.98
C VAL A 172 -10.02 -6.48 1.90
N GLY A 173 -10.63 -7.56 1.41
CA GLY A 173 -11.62 -7.54 0.34
C GLY A 173 -13.04 -7.88 0.81
N SER A 174 -13.18 -8.35 2.06
CA SER A 174 -14.47 -8.75 2.62
C SER A 174 -14.64 -8.34 4.08
N PRO A 175 -15.88 -8.28 4.58
CA PRO A 175 -16.17 -8.06 5.99
C PRO A 175 -15.54 -9.12 6.92
N GLU A 176 -15.51 -10.38 6.49
CA GLU A 176 -14.93 -11.49 7.25
C GLU A 176 -13.42 -11.29 7.44
N GLU A 177 -12.71 -10.96 6.35
CA GLU A 177 -11.27 -10.66 6.41
C GLU A 177 -10.99 -9.46 7.33
N ALA A 178 -11.84 -8.44 7.26
CA ALA A 178 -11.71 -7.25 8.11
C ALA A 178 -11.84 -7.57 9.60
N ALA A 179 -12.83 -8.38 9.97
CA ALA A 179 -13.02 -8.83 11.34
C ALA A 179 -11.83 -9.67 11.84
N GLU A 180 -11.29 -10.58 11.02
CA GLU A 180 -10.12 -11.39 11.40
C GLU A 180 -8.85 -10.53 11.51
N MET A 181 -8.63 -9.56 10.61
CA MET A 181 -7.51 -8.62 10.73
C MET A 181 -7.63 -7.72 11.98
N ALA A 182 -8.84 -7.29 12.32
CA ALA A 182 -9.08 -6.56 13.56
C ALA A 182 -8.76 -7.40 14.80
N LYS A 183 -9.15 -8.68 14.84
CA LYS A 183 -8.77 -9.64 15.89
C LYS A 183 -7.27 -9.87 15.97
N ALA A 184 -6.60 -9.95 14.83
CA ALA A 184 -5.14 -10.08 14.73
C ALA A 184 -4.41 -8.84 15.25
N GLY A 185 -5.09 -7.71 15.35
CA GLY A 185 -4.55 -6.46 15.88
C GLY A 185 -4.03 -5.50 14.85
N ALA A 186 -4.57 -5.51 13.64
CA ALA A 186 -4.25 -4.54 12.59
C ALA A 186 -4.48 -3.11 13.07
N ASP A 187 -3.58 -2.19 12.72
CA ASP A 187 -3.65 -0.77 13.11
C ASP A 187 -4.41 0.05 12.06
N ALA A 188 -4.26 -0.32 10.78
CA ALA A 188 -5.00 0.28 9.70
C ALA A 188 -5.52 -0.81 8.74
N ILE A 189 -6.74 -0.63 8.26
CA ILE A 189 -7.40 -1.52 7.30
C ILE A 189 -7.67 -0.73 6.02
N ILE A 190 -7.23 -1.32 4.90
CA ILE A 190 -7.45 -0.80 3.55
C ILE A 190 -8.61 -1.59 2.94
N ALA A 191 -9.77 -0.95 2.77
CA ALA A 191 -10.89 -1.55 2.05
C ALA A 191 -10.56 -1.64 0.55
N HIS A 192 -10.23 -2.84 0.08
CA HIS A 192 -9.83 -3.11 -1.30
C HIS A 192 -11.06 -3.50 -2.15
N VAL A 193 -11.52 -2.61 -3.00
CA VAL A 193 -12.73 -2.79 -3.82
C VAL A 193 -12.45 -3.22 -5.26
N GLY A 194 -11.24 -3.64 -5.55
CA GLY A 194 -10.81 -4.12 -6.86
C GLY A 194 -9.55 -3.42 -7.38
N THR A 195 -9.06 -3.85 -8.54
CA THR A 195 -7.90 -3.25 -9.20
C THR A 195 -8.24 -1.85 -9.70
N THR A 196 -7.36 -0.88 -9.47
CA THR A 196 -7.57 0.54 -9.85
C THR A 196 -7.70 0.68 -11.37
N VAL A 197 -8.70 1.44 -11.79
CA VAL A 197 -8.92 1.84 -13.19
C VAL A 197 -7.95 2.94 -13.63
N GLY A 198 -7.86 3.19 -14.94
CA GLY A 198 -7.16 4.34 -15.52
C GLY A 198 -5.67 4.14 -15.78
N GLY A 199 -5.07 5.15 -16.45
CA GLY A 199 -3.73 5.08 -17.01
C GLY A 199 -3.60 4.12 -18.18
N SER A 200 -2.37 3.90 -18.66
CA SER A 200 -2.11 3.08 -19.86
C SER A 200 -2.35 1.57 -19.65
N ILE A 201 -2.34 1.08 -18.40
CA ILE A 201 -2.38 -0.34 -18.04
C ILE A 201 -3.46 -0.63 -16.98
N GLY A 202 -4.38 0.29 -16.75
CA GLY A 202 -5.48 0.12 -15.79
C GLY A 202 -6.59 -0.80 -16.32
N VAL A 203 -7.41 -1.30 -15.41
CA VAL A 203 -8.59 -2.10 -15.76
C VAL A 203 -9.63 -1.19 -16.42
N THR A 204 -10.27 -1.67 -17.50
CA THR A 204 -11.28 -0.91 -18.24
C THR A 204 -12.69 -1.48 -18.11
N ASN A 205 -12.84 -2.81 -17.97
CA ASN A 205 -14.12 -3.49 -18.05
C ASN A 205 -14.58 -4.16 -16.74
N ALA A 206 -13.69 -4.38 -15.79
CA ALA A 206 -14.00 -5.02 -14.51
C ALA A 206 -14.16 -3.97 -13.40
N VAL A 207 -15.03 -2.99 -13.63
CA VAL A 207 -15.18 -1.85 -12.72
C VAL A 207 -16.37 -2.10 -11.79
N VAL A 208 -16.13 -1.99 -10.50
CA VAL A 208 -17.17 -1.97 -9.47
C VAL A 208 -17.93 -0.65 -9.58
N SER A 209 -19.28 -0.68 -9.46
CA SER A 209 -20.09 0.53 -9.45
C SER A 209 -19.76 1.41 -8.24
N TRP A 210 -20.09 2.72 -8.31
CA TRP A 210 -19.88 3.64 -7.17
C TRP A 210 -20.69 3.23 -5.94
N ASP A 211 -21.94 2.80 -6.13
CA ASP A 211 -22.80 2.37 -5.04
C ASP A 211 -22.24 1.11 -4.36
N ASP A 212 -21.77 0.15 -5.16
CA ASP A 212 -21.12 -1.05 -4.63
C ASP A 212 -19.78 -0.74 -3.95
N THR A 213 -19.02 0.21 -4.48
CA THR A 213 -17.77 0.67 -3.87
C THR A 213 -18.01 1.21 -2.47
N ILE A 214 -18.94 2.15 -2.32
CA ILE A 214 -19.32 2.75 -1.04
C ILE A 214 -19.88 1.68 -0.09
N ARG A 215 -20.81 0.87 -0.56
CA ARG A 215 -21.44 -0.18 0.23
C ARG A 215 -20.44 -1.21 0.74
N ARG A 216 -19.53 -1.70 -0.11
CA ARG A 216 -18.49 -2.67 0.27
C ARG A 216 -17.49 -2.06 1.25
N THR A 217 -17.06 -0.83 1.00
CA THR A 217 -16.15 -0.12 1.90
C THR A 217 -16.75 0.00 3.29
N GLN A 218 -18.00 0.47 3.40
CA GLN A 218 -18.66 0.60 4.70
C GLN A 218 -18.87 -0.75 5.38
N ALA A 219 -19.29 -1.79 4.66
CA ALA A 219 -19.47 -3.14 5.22
C ALA A 219 -18.17 -3.73 5.81
N ILE A 220 -17.03 -3.49 5.15
CA ILE A 220 -15.69 -3.84 5.66
C ILE A 220 -15.40 -3.10 6.97
N ILE A 221 -15.67 -1.81 7.02
CA ILE A 221 -15.45 -0.98 8.20
C ILE A 221 -16.33 -1.43 9.36
N ASP A 222 -17.62 -1.65 9.13
CA ASP A 222 -18.58 -2.06 10.14
C ASP A 222 -18.17 -3.40 10.79
N ALA A 223 -17.72 -4.35 9.98
CA ALA A 223 -17.24 -5.64 10.45
C ALA A 223 -15.99 -5.51 11.35
N ALA A 224 -15.03 -4.69 10.96
CA ALA A 224 -13.84 -4.45 11.77
C ALA A 224 -14.18 -3.68 13.06
N LYS A 225 -15.03 -2.64 12.98
CA LYS A 225 -15.52 -1.87 14.16
C LYS A 225 -16.28 -2.72 15.15
N SER A 226 -16.98 -3.76 14.70
CA SER A 226 -17.65 -4.71 15.62
C SER A 226 -16.67 -5.48 16.52
N VAL A 227 -15.40 -5.51 16.16
CA VAL A 227 -14.32 -6.17 16.91
C VAL A 227 -13.49 -5.15 17.69
N ARG A 228 -13.08 -4.06 17.04
CA ARG A 228 -12.26 -2.98 17.62
C ARG A 228 -12.59 -1.64 16.97
N ASP A 229 -12.55 -0.56 17.72
CA ASP A 229 -12.87 0.81 17.30
C ASP A 229 -11.64 1.71 17.11
N ASP A 230 -10.42 1.22 17.45
CA ASP A 230 -9.16 1.94 17.40
C ASP A 230 -8.35 1.67 16.08
N ILE A 231 -9.03 1.49 14.96
CA ILE A 231 -8.44 1.15 13.66
C ILE A 231 -8.62 2.32 12.69
N PHE A 232 -7.58 2.65 11.92
CA PHE A 232 -7.68 3.58 10.81
C PHE A 232 -8.25 2.87 9.57
N TYR A 233 -9.25 3.46 8.92
CA TYR A 233 -9.87 2.90 7.70
C TYR A 233 -9.54 3.73 6.49
N LEU A 234 -8.97 3.12 5.45
CA LEU A 234 -8.59 3.78 4.22
C LEU A 234 -9.25 3.08 3.02
N CYS A 235 -9.68 3.85 2.02
CA CYS A 235 -10.22 3.31 0.79
C CYS A 235 -9.13 3.09 -0.26
N HIS A 236 -9.34 2.11 -1.16
CA HIS A 236 -8.40 1.78 -2.23
C HIS A 236 -9.05 1.01 -3.37
N GLY A 237 -8.62 1.32 -4.60
CA GLY A 237 -8.87 0.51 -5.77
C GLY A 237 -10.22 0.74 -6.45
N GLY A 238 -10.56 -0.14 -7.39
CA GLY A 238 -11.78 0.01 -8.20
C GLY A 238 -11.83 1.33 -8.95
N PRO A 239 -12.95 2.08 -8.88
CA PRO A 239 -13.10 3.36 -9.56
C PRO A 239 -12.35 4.51 -8.88
N ILE A 240 -11.75 4.31 -7.70
CA ILE A 240 -11.06 5.35 -6.94
C ILE A 240 -9.69 5.61 -7.54
N ASN A 241 -9.58 6.69 -8.32
CA ASN A 241 -8.41 6.98 -9.14
C ASN A 241 -7.86 8.41 -8.95
N THR A 242 -8.72 9.36 -8.63
CA THR A 242 -8.38 10.77 -8.44
C THR A 242 -8.62 11.22 -7.00
N PRO A 243 -8.12 12.40 -6.58
CA PRO A 243 -8.47 12.97 -5.29
C PRO A 243 -9.97 13.14 -5.08
N GLU A 244 -10.73 13.54 -6.12
CA GLU A 244 -12.17 13.71 -6.08
C GLU A 244 -12.90 12.38 -5.86
N ASP A 245 -12.39 11.31 -6.45
CA ASP A 245 -12.90 9.95 -6.24
C ASP A 245 -12.68 9.48 -4.79
N ALA A 246 -11.50 9.74 -4.25
CA ALA A 246 -11.18 9.41 -2.87
C ALA A 246 -12.05 10.23 -1.89
N ASP A 247 -12.20 11.53 -2.13
CA ASP A 247 -13.08 12.40 -1.34
C ASP A 247 -14.52 11.88 -1.34
N ARG A 248 -15.04 11.48 -2.51
CA ARG A 248 -16.39 10.90 -2.62
C ARG A 248 -16.60 9.70 -1.69
N VAL A 249 -15.61 8.80 -1.58
CA VAL A 249 -15.73 7.63 -0.71
C VAL A 249 -15.56 8.01 0.75
N ILE A 250 -14.60 8.89 1.07
CA ILE A 250 -14.36 9.37 2.43
C ILE A 250 -15.60 10.09 2.98
N GLN A 251 -16.27 10.94 2.18
CA GLN A 251 -17.47 11.64 2.61
C GLN A 251 -18.70 10.73 2.75
N ALA A 252 -18.72 9.58 2.07
CA ALA A 252 -19.85 8.64 2.08
C ALA A 252 -19.67 7.45 3.03
N THR A 253 -18.51 7.33 3.70
CA THR A 253 -18.16 6.20 4.58
C THR A 253 -17.39 6.68 5.80
N ASP A 254 -17.04 5.77 6.69
CA ASP A 254 -16.17 6.05 7.84
C ASP A 254 -14.67 5.93 7.51
N CYS A 255 -14.29 6.01 6.24
CA CYS A 255 -12.89 6.13 5.85
C CYS A 255 -12.31 7.46 6.31
N VAL A 256 -11.07 7.41 6.82
CA VAL A 256 -10.30 8.58 7.23
C VAL A 256 -9.13 8.88 6.28
N GLY A 257 -9.04 8.17 5.17
CA GLY A 257 -7.96 8.36 4.21
C GLY A 257 -8.03 7.46 2.98
N PHE A 258 -7.00 7.56 2.18
CA PHE A 258 -6.86 6.88 0.89
C PHE A 258 -5.49 6.22 0.75
N VAL A 259 -5.46 5.06 0.09
CA VAL A 259 -4.22 4.42 -0.35
C VAL A 259 -4.11 4.51 -1.87
N GLY A 260 -3.10 5.20 -2.36
CA GLY A 260 -2.78 5.29 -3.79
C GLY A 260 -1.54 4.48 -4.15
N ALA A 261 -1.64 3.64 -5.16
CA ALA A 261 -0.49 2.94 -5.73
C ALA A 261 -0.31 3.37 -7.19
N SER A 262 -1.03 2.75 -8.12
CA SER A 262 -0.98 3.13 -9.54
C SER A 262 -1.45 4.56 -9.79
N SER A 263 -2.45 5.03 -9.05
CA SER A 263 -2.98 6.39 -9.16
C SER A 263 -1.97 7.49 -8.81
N LEU A 264 -1.15 7.27 -7.78
CA LEU A 264 -0.14 8.25 -7.37
C LEU A 264 1.19 8.07 -8.12
N GLU A 265 1.68 6.85 -8.24
CA GLU A 265 3.02 6.61 -8.79
C GLU A 265 3.01 6.49 -10.31
N ARG A 266 2.38 5.44 -10.86
CA ARG A 266 2.47 5.16 -12.30
C ARG A 266 1.82 6.24 -13.16
N MET A 267 0.58 6.63 -12.84
CA MET A 267 -0.15 7.61 -13.64
C MET A 267 0.50 8.99 -13.60
N GLY A 268 1.02 9.41 -12.44
CA GLY A 268 1.79 10.64 -12.32
C GLY A 268 3.03 10.66 -13.22
N VAL A 269 3.77 9.54 -13.28
CA VAL A 269 4.93 9.38 -14.16
C VAL A 269 4.52 9.35 -15.63
N GLU A 270 3.50 8.57 -15.99
CA GLU A 270 2.98 8.48 -17.36
C GLU A 270 2.61 9.86 -17.92
N GLU A 271 1.87 10.63 -17.16
CA GLU A 271 1.39 11.95 -17.56
C GLU A 271 2.54 12.95 -17.66
N SER A 272 3.34 13.08 -16.61
CA SER A 272 4.41 14.08 -16.54
C SER A 272 5.46 13.88 -17.62
N LEU A 273 5.96 12.66 -17.81
CA LEU A 273 6.97 12.37 -18.83
C LEU A 273 6.42 12.52 -20.23
N THR A 274 5.20 12.05 -20.48
CA THR A 274 4.58 12.16 -21.80
C THR A 274 4.39 13.62 -22.20
N ASN A 275 3.85 14.44 -21.32
CA ASN A 275 3.56 15.84 -21.60
C ASN A 275 4.86 16.63 -21.78
N LEU A 276 5.83 16.49 -20.89
CA LEU A 276 7.12 17.17 -21.00
C LEU A 276 7.86 16.79 -22.30
N THR A 277 7.86 15.51 -22.66
CA THR A 277 8.49 15.05 -23.91
C THR A 277 7.81 15.66 -25.13
N ARG A 278 6.48 15.75 -25.13
CA ARG A 278 5.73 16.40 -26.21
C ARG A 278 6.10 17.88 -26.35
N GLU A 279 6.30 18.60 -25.24
CA GLU A 279 6.73 20.00 -25.28
C GLU A 279 8.13 20.13 -25.90
N PHE A 280 9.09 19.29 -25.50
CA PHE A 280 10.41 19.29 -26.14
C PHE A 280 10.33 18.98 -27.66
N LYS A 281 9.42 18.10 -28.09
CA LYS A 281 9.24 17.78 -29.50
C LYS A 281 8.68 18.92 -30.35
N LYS A 282 8.12 19.96 -29.74
CA LYS A 282 7.64 21.18 -30.43
C LYS A 282 8.78 22.16 -30.77
N ILE A 283 9.99 21.96 -30.25
CA ILE A 283 11.14 22.84 -30.53
C ILE A 283 11.47 22.78 -32.05
N PRO A 284 11.41 23.91 -32.77
CA PRO A 284 11.70 23.94 -34.20
C PRO A 284 13.19 23.72 -34.42
N LEU A 285 13.52 22.97 -35.47
CA LEU A 285 14.90 22.81 -35.93
C LEU A 285 15.20 23.86 -37.05
N GLU A 286 15.55 25.07 -36.64
CA GLU A 286 16.07 26.07 -37.57
C GLU A 286 17.59 25.91 -37.70
N ARG A 287 18.05 25.40 -38.85
CA ARG A 287 19.50 25.38 -39.15
C ARG A 287 19.93 26.78 -39.54
N LYS A 288 20.80 27.41 -38.76
CA LYS A 288 21.52 28.60 -39.24
C LYS A 288 22.28 28.20 -40.51
N LYS A 289 21.95 28.84 -41.65
CA LYS A 289 22.69 28.69 -42.89
C LYS A 289 24.07 29.30 -42.78
#